data_164240aba46594ff5a7e72dda09c4011
#
_entry.id   164240aba46594ff5a7e72dda09c4011
#
_cell.length_a   1.000
_cell.length_b   1.000
_cell.length_c   1.000
_cell.angle_alpha   90.00
_cell.angle_beta   90.00
_cell.angle_gamma   90.00
#
_symmetry.space_group_name_H-M   'P 1'
#
loop_
_entity.id
_entity.type
_entity.pdbx_description
1 polymer ?
#
loop_
_entity_poly.entity_id
_entity_poly.type
_entity_poly.pdbx_seq_one_letter_code
_entity_poly.pdbx_strand_id
1 'polypeptide(L)'
;DVILSCKNDKYLKEAAENKETIITTDGTTLLGGDDKAGIAAIMTMLEYFYKNSEVPHIGIEVIFSPDEETGHGMDKVPLELLKSKFAYTVDGGHIGEMESECFNAFCASITFYGKSTHTGNARENKMINAILMASNFIQNLPHTLLPETTDNYQGFIAPLQMDGTVEEAHVYLLLRSFSMDEIETQKNIINSNAQLISNSFNSKVQVEFNQQYLNMKETLDKNPQVLEKLKHAYKNANVTPIEKPIRGGTDGSRLTEMGIPTPNIFTGGHN
;
A
#
# COMPACT_ATOMS: atom_id res chain seq x y z
N ASP A 1 19.03 -7.46 18.36
CA ASP A 1 17.99 -6.64 18.98
C ASP A 1 18.05 -5.25 18.37
N VAL A 2 16.93 -4.74 17.88
CA VAL A 2 16.81 -3.35 17.40
C VAL A 2 16.58 -2.48 18.63
N ILE A 3 17.53 -1.57 18.90
CA ILE A 3 17.37 -0.59 19.98
C ILE A 3 17.06 0.76 19.37
N LEU A 4 15.86 1.26 19.62
CA LEU A 4 15.48 2.63 19.29
C LEU A 4 16.17 3.60 20.28
N SER A 5 16.89 4.57 19.78
CA SER A 5 17.57 5.57 20.60
C SER A 5 17.63 6.92 19.86
N CYS A 6 17.74 7.99 20.64
CA CYS A 6 17.91 9.35 20.08
C CYS A 6 19.19 9.52 19.23
N LYS A 7 20.09 8.53 19.18
CA LYS A 7 21.26 8.55 18.30
C LYS A 7 20.93 8.06 16.89
N ASN A 8 19.97 7.14 16.78
CA ASN A 8 19.66 6.42 15.55
C ASN A 8 18.30 6.83 14.96
N ASP A 9 17.44 7.46 15.77
CA ASP A 9 16.10 7.85 15.41
C ASP A 9 15.92 9.36 15.60
N LYS A 10 15.59 10.06 14.50
CA LYS A 10 15.43 11.52 14.50
C LYS A 10 14.19 11.98 15.26
N TYR A 11 13.12 11.18 15.26
CA TYR A 11 11.87 11.53 15.94
C TYR A 11 11.99 11.41 17.44
N LEU A 12 12.66 10.34 17.93
CA LEU A 12 12.98 10.22 19.35
C LEU A 12 13.90 11.36 19.84
N LYS A 13 14.84 11.79 18.99
CA LYS A 13 15.69 12.94 19.30
C LYS A 13 14.87 14.22 19.41
N GLU A 14 14.01 14.50 18.44
CA GLU A 14 13.14 15.67 18.41
C GLU A 14 12.18 15.68 19.60
N ALA A 15 11.52 14.56 19.87
CA ALA A 15 10.64 14.42 21.03
C ALA A 15 11.38 14.63 22.36
N ALA A 16 12.62 14.15 22.48
CA ALA A 16 13.43 14.39 23.67
C ALA A 16 13.80 15.87 23.84
N GLU A 17 14.16 16.56 22.76
CA GLU A 17 14.45 18.01 22.74
C GLU A 17 13.20 18.83 23.14
N ASN A 18 12.03 18.42 22.64
CA ASN A 18 10.74 19.06 22.93
C ASN A 18 10.15 18.64 24.31
N LYS A 19 10.74 17.66 24.99
CA LYS A 19 10.25 17.06 26.24
C LYS A 19 8.84 16.44 26.08
N GLU A 20 8.60 15.82 24.95
CA GLU A 20 7.35 15.13 24.66
C GLU A 20 7.28 13.76 25.36
N THR A 21 6.07 13.30 25.63
CA THR A 21 5.84 11.94 26.15
C THR A 21 5.75 10.96 25.01
N ILE A 22 6.57 9.92 25.04
CA ILE A 22 6.56 8.81 24.10
C ILE A 22 5.93 7.59 24.77
N ILE A 23 5.00 6.96 24.07
CA ILE A 23 4.42 5.67 24.46
C ILE A 23 5.19 4.57 23.73
N THR A 24 5.73 3.63 24.49
CA THR A 24 6.52 2.51 23.95
C THR A 24 6.05 1.18 24.52
N THR A 25 6.52 0.08 23.92
CA THR A 25 6.40 -1.26 24.49
C THR A 25 7.61 -1.58 25.36
N ASP A 26 7.52 -2.62 26.18
CA ASP A 26 8.65 -3.18 26.95
C ASP A 26 9.57 -4.06 26.08
N GLY A 27 9.30 -4.21 24.80
CA GLY A 27 10.06 -5.00 23.84
C GLY A 27 9.70 -6.49 23.79
N THR A 28 8.71 -6.95 24.57
CA THR A 28 8.23 -8.33 24.52
C THR A 28 7.23 -8.57 23.40
N THR A 29 6.55 -7.49 22.97
CA THR A 29 5.60 -7.50 21.86
C THR A 29 5.75 -6.22 21.03
N LEU A 30 5.13 -6.18 19.85
CA LEU A 30 4.91 -4.94 19.13
C LEU A 30 4.00 -4.03 19.95
N LEU A 31 4.20 -2.72 19.86
CA LEU A 31 3.30 -1.73 20.48
C LEU A 31 1.88 -1.84 19.91
N GLY A 32 1.77 -2.09 18.60
CA GLY A 32 0.49 -2.14 17.88
C GLY A 32 -0.18 -0.76 17.85
N GLY A 33 0.61 0.31 17.79
CA GLY A 33 0.11 1.67 17.59
C GLY A 33 -0.65 1.81 16.28
N ASP A 34 -0.22 1.09 15.28
CA ASP A 34 -0.89 0.83 14.04
C ASP A 34 -1.81 -0.41 14.21
N ASP A 35 -3.16 -0.28 14.21
CA ASP A 35 -3.80 1.06 14.28
C ASP A 35 -4.64 1.24 15.57
N LYS A 36 -4.16 0.74 16.71
CA LYS A 36 -4.84 0.97 17.99
C LYS A 36 -4.89 2.46 18.39
N ALA A 37 -3.97 3.27 17.85
CA ALA A 37 -3.97 4.72 18.07
C ALA A 37 -5.19 5.38 17.42
N GLY A 38 -5.49 5.03 16.17
CA GLY A 38 -6.69 5.48 15.48
C GLY A 38 -7.97 5.00 16.15
N ILE A 39 -8.02 3.72 16.54
CA ILE A 39 -9.16 3.18 17.30
C ILE A 39 -9.38 3.96 18.61
N ALA A 40 -8.32 4.24 19.36
CA ALA A 40 -8.40 5.02 20.61
C ALA A 40 -8.92 6.44 20.38
N ALA A 41 -8.46 7.11 19.31
CA ALA A 41 -8.93 8.44 18.93
C ALA A 41 -10.43 8.43 18.59
N ILE A 42 -10.87 7.48 17.78
CA ILE A 42 -12.29 7.31 17.39
C ILE A 42 -13.15 7.04 18.63
N MET A 43 -12.74 6.12 19.48
CA MET A 43 -13.50 5.77 20.69
C MET A 43 -13.58 6.94 21.68
N THR A 44 -12.51 7.73 21.80
CA THR A 44 -12.48 8.93 22.64
C THR A 44 -13.44 10.00 22.10
N MET A 45 -13.49 10.19 20.79
CA MET A 45 -14.45 11.09 20.14
C MET A 45 -15.89 10.65 20.41
N LEU A 46 -16.21 9.37 20.28
CA LEU A 46 -17.55 8.85 20.57
C LEU A 46 -17.93 9.04 22.04
N GLU A 47 -17.00 8.75 22.95
CA GLU A 47 -17.21 8.99 24.38
C GLU A 47 -17.49 10.46 24.68
N TYR A 48 -16.74 11.37 24.04
CA TYR A 48 -16.96 12.81 24.19
C TYR A 48 -18.38 13.23 23.82
N PHE A 49 -18.87 12.84 22.63
CA PHE A 49 -20.24 13.17 22.20
C PHE A 49 -21.31 12.49 23.05
N TYR A 50 -21.05 11.28 23.53
CA TYR A 50 -21.96 10.60 24.45
C TYR A 50 -22.10 11.34 25.79
N LYS A 51 -20.99 11.84 26.33
CA LYS A 51 -20.98 12.57 27.62
C LYS A 51 -21.47 14.01 27.51
N ASN A 52 -21.38 14.61 26.33
CA ASN A 52 -21.72 16.01 26.05
C ASN A 52 -22.82 16.07 24.98
N SER A 53 -23.98 15.53 25.28
CA SER A 53 -25.09 15.39 24.32
C SER A 53 -25.66 16.73 23.83
N GLU A 54 -25.35 17.84 24.48
CA GLU A 54 -25.68 19.20 24.07
C GLU A 54 -24.77 19.71 22.93
N VAL A 55 -23.64 19.08 22.67
CA VAL A 55 -22.75 19.46 21.56
C VAL A 55 -23.34 18.99 20.24
N PRO A 56 -23.69 19.91 19.32
CA PRO A 56 -24.29 19.53 18.07
C PRO A 56 -23.26 18.80 17.18
N HIS A 57 -23.67 17.67 16.64
CA HIS A 57 -22.87 16.91 15.66
C HIS A 57 -23.75 16.28 14.59
N ILE A 58 -23.18 15.98 13.44
CA ILE A 58 -23.84 15.18 12.40
C ILE A 58 -23.92 13.71 12.81
N GLY A 59 -24.71 12.90 12.13
CA GLY A 59 -24.67 11.44 12.31
C GLY A 59 -23.26 10.91 12.09
N ILE A 60 -22.84 10.00 12.96
CA ILE A 60 -21.51 9.37 12.94
C ILE A 60 -21.72 7.88 12.72
N GLU A 61 -21.02 7.33 11.76
CA GLU A 61 -20.91 5.90 11.50
C GLU A 61 -19.44 5.52 11.66
N VAL A 62 -19.17 4.44 12.38
CA VAL A 62 -17.80 3.95 12.61
C VAL A 62 -17.69 2.52 12.10
N ILE A 63 -16.64 2.27 11.36
CA ILE A 63 -16.28 0.95 10.82
C ILE A 63 -14.93 0.58 11.40
N PHE A 64 -14.82 -0.59 12.00
CA PHE A 64 -13.57 -1.23 12.34
C PHE A 64 -13.33 -2.38 11.37
N SER A 65 -12.24 -2.29 10.62
CA SER A 65 -11.87 -3.25 9.60
C SER A 65 -10.90 -4.29 10.16
N PRO A 66 -11.18 -5.59 10.09
CA PRO A 66 -10.31 -6.61 10.65
C PRO A 66 -9.18 -6.98 9.72
N ASP A 67 -9.22 -6.95 8.46
CA ASP A 67 -8.24 -7.52 7.52
C ASP A 67 -7.49 -6.45 6.71
N GLU A 68 -7.26 -5.26 7.29
CA GLU A 68 -6.60 -4.11 6.63
C GLU A 68 -5.20 -4.50 6.14
N GLU A 69 -4.36 -5.09 7.00
CA GLU A 69 -2.97 -5.47 6.72
C GLU A 69 -2.81 -6.49 5.57
N THR A 70 -3.89 -7.17 5.22
CA THR A 70 -3.91 -8.08 4.08
C THR A 70 -4.49 -7.44 2.82
N GLY A 71 -4.93 -6.17 2.88
CA GLY A 71 -5.59 -5.44 1.80
C GLY A 71 -7.04 -5.88 1.54
N HIS A 72 -7.65 -6.62 2.47
CA HIS A 72 -9.00 -7.17 2.36
C HIS A 72 -10.02 -6.53 3.33
N GLY A 73 -9.62 -5.47 4.02
CA GLY A 73 -10.42 -4.81 5.04
C GLY A 73 -11.80 -4.36 4.56
N MET A 74 -11.87 -3.87 3.33
CA MET A 74 -13.13 -3.35 2.77
C MET A 74 -13.91 -4.35 1.93
N ASP A 75 -13.44 -5.56 1.71
CA ASP A 75 -14.08 -6.53 0.79
C ASP A 75 -15.51 -6.90 1.17
N LYS A 76 -15.83 -6.85 2.46
CA LYS A 76 -17.14 -7.26 3.00
C LYS A 76 -17.87 -6.12 3.70
N VAL A 77 -17.47 -4.88 3.48
CA VAL A 77 -18.18 -3.72 4.05
C VAL A 77 -19.60 -3.67 3.50
N PRO A 78 -20.63 -3.64 4.36
CA PRO A 78 -22.02 -3.59 3.94
C PRO A 78 -22.40 -2.16 3.52
N LEU A 79 -22.00 -1.75 2.32
CA LEU A 79 -22.22 -0.39 1.80
C LEU A 79 -23.68 0.05 1.86
N GLU A 80 -24.61 -0.90 1.72
CA GLU A 80 -26.06 -0.64 1.76
C GLU A 80 -26.55 -0.18 3.15
N LEU A 81 -25.77 -0.41 4.21
CA LEU A 81 -26.09 0.07 5.55
C LEU A 81 -25.53 1.47 5.82
N LEU A 82 -24.54 1.91 5.03
CA LEU A 82 -23.91 3.21 5.22
C LEU A 82 -24.79 4.32 4.64
N LYS A 83 -24.93 5.37 5.42
CA LYS A 83 -25.66 6.60 5.04
C LYS A 83 -24.72 7.76 4.75
N SER A 84 -23.49 7.66 5.25
CA SER A 84 -22.43 8.65 5.08
C SER A 84 -22.00 8.71 3.62
N LYS A 85 -21.80 9.93 3.12
CA LYS A 85 -21.39 10.19 1.73
C LYS A 85 -19.90 10.39 1.56
N PHE A 86 -19.16 10.44 2.63
CA PHE A 86 -17.71 10.50 2.71
C PHE A 86 -17.28 9.94 4.06
N ALA A 87 -16.03 9.53 4.16
CA ALA A 87 -15.45 9.02 5.40
C ALA A 87 -14.00 9.55 5.58
N TYR A 88 -13.39 9.21 6.68
CA TYR A 88 -11.96 9.40 6.96
C TYR A 88 -11.41 8.13 7.56
N THR A 89 -10.32 7.59 7.02
CA THR A 89 -9.53 6.58 7.74
C THR A 89 -8.60 7.29 8.72
N VAL A 90 -8.37 6.71 9.89
CA VAL A 90 -7.52 7.27 10.95
C VAL A 90 -6.36 6.31 11.14
N ASP A 91 -5.44 6.32 10.17
CA ASP A 91 -4.40 5.29 10.01
C ASP A 91 -3.12 5.85 9.35
N GLY A 92 -2.96 7.18 9.42
CA GLY A 92 -1.81 7.85 8.82
C GLY A 92 -0.64 8.06 9.80
N GLY A 93 0.45 8.63 9.29
CA GLY A 93 1.69 8.79 9.99
C GLY A 93 1.74 10.01 10.93
N HIS A 94 2.59 11.00 10.56
CA HIS A 94 2.94 12.13 11.42
C HIS A 94 1.80 13.13 11.64
N ILE A 95 1.84 13.82 12.78
CA ILE A 95 0.88 14.87 13.10
C ILE A 95 0.77 15.91 11.99
N GLY A 96 -0.46 16.15 11.56
CA GLY A 96 -0.79 17.10 10.49
C GLY A 96 -0.80 16.48 9.09
N GLU A 97 -0.28 15.29 8.88
CA GLU A 97 -0.37 14.61 7.59
C GLU A 97 -1.83 14.34 7.21
N MET A 98 -2.12 14.60 5.96
CA MET A 98 -3.41 14.42 5.33
C MET A 98 -3.16 13.80 3.96
N GLU A 99 -3.63 12.59 3.78
CA GLU A 99 -3.32 11.79 2.61
C GLU A 99 -4.56 11.68 1.73
N SER A 100 -4.49 12.32 0.58
CA SER A 100 -5.57 12.40 -0.41
C SER A 100 -5.19 11.79 -1.75
N GLU A 101 -4.00 11.22 -1.82
CA GLU A 101 -3.43 10.61 -3.02
C GLU A 101 -2.62 9.38 -2.63
N CYS A 102 -2.81 8.29 -3.36
CA CYS A 102 -2.10 7.03 -3.16
C CYS A 102 -1.70 6.41 -4.50
N PHE A 103 -0.91 5.35 -4.48
CA PHE A 103 -0.63 4.62 -5.70
C PHE A 103 -1.89 3.99 -6.31
N ASN A 104 -1.91 3.85 -7.64
CA ASN A 104 -2.61 2.75 -8.30
C ASN A 104 -1.79 1.49 -8.09
N ALA A 105 -2.43 0.41 -7.69
CA ALA A 105 -1.79 -0.84 -7.33
C ALA A 105 -2.28 -1.98 -8.20
N PHE A 106 -1.32 -2.64 -8.83
CA PHE A 106 -1.53 -3.87 -9.59
C PHE A 106 -0.53 -4.92 -9.14
N CYS A 107 -0.83 -6.17 -9.41
CA CYS A 107 0.15 -7.25 -9.33
C CYS A 107 0.21 -7.99 -10.66
N ALA A 108 1.33 -8.66 -10.88
CA ALA A 108 1.52 -9.55 -12.01
C ALA A 108 2.01 -10.91 -11.53
N SER A 109 1.37 -11.96 -12.04
CA SER A 109 1.81 -13.35 -11.88
C SER A 109 2.35 -13.83 -13.22
N ILE A 110 3.61 -14.24 -13.23
CA ILE A 110 4.29 -14.73 -14.43
C ILE A 110 4.63 -16.20 -14.25
N THR A 111 4.17 -17.03 -15.16
CA THR A 111 4.45 -18.47 -15.19
C THR A 111 5.34 -18.81 -16.38
N PHE A 112 6.45 -19.46 -16.10
CA PHE A 112 7.43 -19.92 -17.08
C PHE A 112 7.32 -21.43 -17.21
N TYR A 113 7.15 -21.94 -18.43
CA TYR A 113 7.03 -23.37 -18.70
C TYR A 113 8.34 -23.92 -19.25
N GLY A 114 8.90 -24.90 -18.57
CA GLY A 114 10.10 -25.60 -18.95
C GLY A 114 9.83 -26.97 -19.54
N LYS A 115 10.91 -27.70 -19.78
CA LYS A 115 10.89 -29.10 -20.22
C LYS A 115 11.98 -29.86 -19.47
N SER A 116 11.59 -30.76 -18.58
CA SER A 116 12.52 -31.61 -17.83
C SER A 116 12.97 -32.79 -18.68
N THR A 117 14.23 -33.14 -18.53
CA THR A 117 14.83 -34.36 -19.09
C THR A 117 15.97 -34.83 -18.16
N HIS A 118 16.52 -36.02 -18.40
CA HIS A 118 17.71 -36.43 -17.68
C HIS A 118 18.86 -35.45 -17.94
N THR A 119 19.49 -34.93 -16.89
CA THR A 119 20.49 -33.86 -16.99
C THR A 119 21.70 -34.22 -17.85
N GLY A 120 22.14 -35.49 -17.84
CA GLY A 120 23.21 -35.97 -18.68
C GLY A 120 22.93 -35.93 -20.19
N ASN A 121 21.63 -35.94 -20.58
CA ASN A 121 21.17 -35.90 -21.96
C ASN A 121 20.40 -34.60 -22.27
N ALA A 122 20.57 -33.60 -21.45
CA ALA A 122 19.79 -32.33 -21.51
C ALA A 122 19.88 -31.67 -22.89
N ARG A 123 21.06 -31.63 -23.50
CA ARG A 123 21.27 -31.04 -24.84
C ARG A 123 20.55 -31.80 -25.93
N GLU A 124 20.68 -33.12 -25.94
CA GLU A 124 20.05 -34.00 -26.93
C GLU A 124 18.53 -33.93 -26.87
N ASN A 125 17.99 -33.98 -25.65
CA ASN A 125 16.55 -33.98 -25.40
C ASN A 125 15.94 -32.56 -25.31
N LYS A 126 16.74 -31.53 -25.63
CA LYS A 126 16.31 -30.13 -25.66
C LYS A 126 15.61 -29.71 -24.32
N MET A 127 16.31 -29.92 -23.20
CA MET A 127 15.86 -29.46 -21.89
C MET A 127 15.66 -27.95 -21.89
N ILE A 128 14.60 -27.50 -21.26
CA ILE A 128 14.33 -26.08 -21.02
C ILE A 128 14.12 -25.92 -19.52
N ASN A 129 14.93 -25.06 -18.89
CA ASN A 129 14.89 -24.86 -17.46
C ASN A 129 14.09 -23.61 -17.12
N ALA A 130 12.90 -23.77 -16.52
CA ALA A 130 12.01 -22.67 -16.15
C ALA A 130 12.64 -21.76 -15.08
N ILE A 131 13.47 -22.29 -14.17
CA ILE A 131 14.19 -21.46 -13.17
C ILE A 131 15.12 -20.46 -13.87
N LEU A 132 15.84 -20.90 -14.92
CA LEU A 132 16.71 -20.01 -15.69
C LEU A 132 15.89 -18.95 -16.46
N MET A 133 14.72 -19.32 -16.98
CA MET A 133 13.82 -18.36 -17.63
C MET A 133 13.38 -17.28 -16.65
N ALA A 134 12.91 -17.66 -15.45
CA ALA A 134 12.47 -16.73 -14.41
C ALA A 134 13.63 -15.84 -13.91
N SER A 135 14.81 -16.40 -13.71
CA SER A 135 16.00 -15.64 -13.31
C SER A 135 16.38 -14.58 -14.35
N ASN A 136 16.43 -14.96 -15.64
CA ASN A 136 16.70 -14.01 -16.73
C ASN A 136 15.62 -12.93 -16.83
N PHE A 137 14.36 -13.28 -16.62
CA PHE A 137 13.26 -12.32 -16.60
C PHE A 137 13.47 -11.26 -15.53
N ILE A 138 13.79 -11.64 -14.28
CA ILE A 138 14.05 -10.70 -13.19
C ILE A 138 15.27 -9.83 -13.50
N GLN A 139 16.36 -10.39 -14.00
CA GLN A 139 17.57 -9.63 -14.35
C GLN A 139 17.32 -8.57 -15.44
N ASN A 140 16.36 -8.79 -16.32
CA ASN A 140 16.01 -7.84 -17.38
C ASN A 140 15.06 -6.73 -16.91
N LEU A 141 14.55 -6.77 -15.69
CA LEU A 141 13.73 -5.66 -15.18
C LEU A 141 14.58 -4.41 -15.04
N PRO A 142 14.05 -3.22 -15.40
CA PRO A 142 14.79 -1.97 -15.29
C PRO A 142 15.14 -1.66 -13.83
N HIS A 143 16.42 -1.61 -13.50
CA HIS A 143 16.89 -1.27 -12.15
C HIS A 143 16.41 0.10 -11.65
N THR A 144 16.10 1.02 -12.56
CA THR A 144 15.57 2.35 -12.24
C THR A 144 14.10 2.35 -11.83
N LEU A 145 13.42 1.22 -11.97
CA LEU A 145 12.02 1.03 -11.58
C LEU A 145 11.86 0.07 -10.39
N LEU A 146 12.93 -0.24 -9.68
CA LEU A 146 12.83 -1.04 -8.46
C LEU A 146 12.48 -0.16 -7.24
N PRO A 147 11.80 -0.68 -6.22
CA PRO A 147 11.48 0.09 -5.01
C PRO A 147 12.72 0.73 -4.36
N GLU A 148 13.85 0.01 -4.38
CA GLU A 148 15.12 0.44 -3.78
C GLU A 148 15.77 1.63 -4.50
N THR A 149 15.30 1.97 -5.70
CA THR A 149 15.86 3.04 -6.53
C THR A 149 14.88 4.14 -6.86
N THR A 150 13.67 4.09 -6.28
CA THR A 150 12.58 5.04 -6.53
C THR A 150 12.12 5.70 -5.25
N ASP A 151 11.73 6.97 -5.34
CA ASP A 151 11.18 7.74 -4.23
C ASP A 151 10.04 8.68 -4.68
N ASN A 152 9.48 9.42 -3.74
CA ASN A 152 8.44 10.43 -3.98
C ASN A 152 7.32 9.92 -4.92
N TYR A 153 7.13 10.58 -6.05
CA TYR A 153 6.11 10.26 -7.06
C TYR A 153 6.51 9.20 -8.08
N GLN A 154 7.74 8.68 -8.00
CA GLN A 154 8.19 7.64 -8.93
C GLN A 154 7.49 6.31 -8.65
N GLY A 155 6.94 5.71 -9.69
CA GLY A 155 6.39 4.37 -9.63
C GLY A 155 7.46 3.29 -9.63
N PHE A 156 7.07 2.04 -9.33
CA PHE A 156 8.01 0.91 -9.32
C PHE A 156 7.38 -0.42 -9.74
N ILE A 157 8.25 -1.36 -10.11
CA ILE A 157 7.96 -2.80 -10.29
C ILE A 157 8.77 -3.54 -9.23
N ALA A 158 8.11 -4.21 -8.29
CA ALA A 158 8.75 -4.91 -7.18
C ALA A 158 8.64 -6.43 -7.33
N PRO A 159 9.72 -7.16 -7.62
CA PRO A 159 9.74 -8.62 -7.47
C PRO A 159 9.62 -8.98 -5.99
N LEU A 160 8.56 -9.71 -5.61
CA LEU A 160 8.33 -10.12 -4.22
C LEU A 160 8.59 -11.59 -3.97
N GLN A 161 8.30 -12.42 -4.96
CA GLN A 161 8.43 -13.87 -4.82
C GLN A 161 8.89 -14.49 -6.12
N MET A 162 9.73 -15.51 -6.00
CA MET A 162 10.11 -16.40 -7.09
C MET A 162 10.25 -17.81 -6.53
N ASP A 163 9.59 -18.76 -7.19
CA ASP A 163 9.70 -20.18 -6.87
C ASP A 163 9.61 -21.03 -8.13
N GLY A 164 9.98 -22.29 -8.04
CA GLY A 164 9.82 -23.21 -9.16
C GLY A 164 10.76 -24.38 -9.23
N THR A 165 10.57 -25.13 -10.32
CA THR A 165 11.33 -26.31 -10.71
C THR A 165 11.88 -26.13 -12.13
N VAL A 166 12.50 -27.18 -12.69
CA VAL A 166 12.91 -27.20 -14.10
C VAL A 166 11.69 -27.12 -15.04
N GLU A 167 10.56 -27.68 -14.62
CA GLU A 167 9.36 -27.80 -15.46
C GLU A 167 8.49 -26.54 -15.44
N GLU A 168 8.42 -25.89 -14.28
CA GLU A 168 7.61 -24.69 -14.11
C GLU A 168 8.22 -23.77 -13.04
N ALA A 169 8.20 -22.47 -13.29
CA ALA A 169 8.63 -21.47 -12.32
C ALA A 169 7.66 -20.28 -12.34
N HIS A 170 7.55 -19.62 -11.19
CA HIS A 170 6.66 -18.50 -10.96
C HIS A 170 7.41 -17.29 -10.46
N VAL A 171 6.98 -16.11 -10.91
CA VAL A 171 7.43 -14.82 -10.38
C VAL A 171 6.19 -13.99 -10.06
N TYR A 172 6.17 -13.40 -8.86
CA TYR A 172 5.14 -12.47 -8.46
C TYR A 172 5.71 -11.07 -8.30
N LEU A 173 5.06 -10.10 -8.97
CA LEU A 173 5.48 -8.69 -8.97
C LEU A 173 4.36 -7.80 -8.45
N LEU A 174 4.73 -6.71 -7.77
CA LEU A 174 3.85 -5.56 -7.58
C LEU A 174 4.20 -4.46 -8.57
N LEU A 175 3.17 -3.80 -9.08
CA LEU A 175 3.27 -2.59 -9.88
C LEU A 175 2.62 -1.45 -9.09
N ARG A 176 3.32 -0.35 -8.97
CA ARG A 176 2.85 0.83 -8.25
C ARG A 176 3.17 2.08 -9.03
N SER A 177 2.19 2.96 -9.19
CA SER A 177 2.38 4.32 -9.69
C SER A 177 1.21 5.22 -9.34
N PHE A 178 1.45 6.51 -9.20
CA PHE A 178 0.39 7.52 -9.08
C PHE A 178 -0.37 7.73 -10.40
N SER A 179 0.23 7.39 -11.54
CA SER A 179 -0.35 7.52 -12.88
C SER A 179 -0.77 6.17 -13.46
N MET A 180 -1.99 6.10 -14.01
CA MET A 180 -2.44 4.92 -14.77
C MET A 180 -1.66 4.71 -16.07
N ASP A 181 -1.22 5.79 -16.73
CA ASP A 181 -0.40 5.69 -17.95
C ASP A 181 0.96 5.04 -17.65
N GLU A 182 1.51 5.32 -16.47
CA GLU A 182 2.74 4.69 -16.02
C GLU A 182 2.52 3.21 -15.64
N ILE A 183 1.38 2.85 -15.04
CA ILE A 183 0.98 1.45 -14.82
C ILE A 183 0.92 0.70 -16.15
N GLU A 184 0.31 1.28 -17.19
CA GLU A 184 0.26 0.63 -18.51
C GLU A 184 1.67 0.51 -19.13
N THR A 185 2.53 1.49 -18.91
CA THR A 185 3.95 1.40 -19.31
C THR A 185 4.67 0.25 -18.58
N GLN A 186 4.46 0.09 -17.28
CA GLN A 186 5.01 -1.01 -16.49
C GLN A 186 4.50 -2.37 -17.00
N LYS A 187 3.20 -2.50 -17.29
CA LYS A 187 2.64 -3.71 -17.90
C LYS A 187 3.28 -4.05 -19.25
N ASN A 188 3.50 -3.03 -20.09
CA ASN A 188 4.16 -3.21 -21.38
C ASN A 188 5.62 -3.66 -21.24
N ILE A 189 6.35 -3.15 -20.26
CA ILE A 189 7.73 -3.59 -19.94
C ILE A 189 7.71 -5.08 -19.57
N ILE A 190 6.81 -5.50 -18.68
CA ILE A 190 6.68 -6.89 -18.24
C ILE A 190 6.33 -7.81 -19.41
N ASN A 191 5.34 -7.45 -20.24
CA ASN A 191 4.93 -8.22 -21.38
C ASN A 191 6.06 -8.36 -22.41
N SER A 192 6.77 -7.27 -22.71
CA SER A 192 7.89 -7.27 -23.64
C SER A 192 9.03 -8.15 -23.16
N ASN A 193 9.35 -8.10 -21.88
CA ASN A 193 10.36 -8.95 -21.26
C ASN A 193 9.92 -10.43 -21.27
N ALA A 194 8.67 -10.75 -20.93
CA ALA A 194 8.12 -12.09 -21.01
C ALA A 194 8.21 -12.66 -22.42
N GLN A 195 7.88 -11.86 -23.45
CA GLN A 195 8.01 -12.25 -24.85
C GLN A 195 9.47 -12.49 -25.27
N LEU A 196 10.39 -11.64 -24.80
CA LEU A 196 11.83 -11.83 -25.03
C LEU A 196 12.31 -13.17 -24.46
N ILE A 197 11.94 -13.48 -23.20
CA ILE A 197 12.30 -14.77 -22.57
C ILE A 197 11.66 -15.94 -23.30
N SER A 198 10.37 -15.85 -23.64
CA SER A 198 9.66 -16.87 -24.41
C SER A 198 10.41 -17.22 -25.71
N ASN A 199 10.80 -16.19 -26.46
CA ASN A 199 11.55 -16.35 -27.72
C ASN A 199 12.95 -16.92 -27.49
N SER A 200 13.67 -16.45 -26.49
CA SER A 200 15.06 -16.86 -26.21
C SER A 200 15.18 -18.31 -25.80
N PHE A 201 14.19 -18.82 -25.07
CA PHE A 201 14.14 -20.21 -24.62
C PHE A 201 13.27 -21.12 -25.51
N ASN A 202 12.60 -20.56 -26.52
CA ASN A 202 11.62 -21.23 -27.34
C ASN A 202 10.60 -22.00 -26.47
N SER A 203 10.04 -21.33 -25.48
CA SER A 203 9.07 -21.87 -24.54
C SER A 203 8.01 -20.86 -24.16
N LYS A 204 6.89 -21.34 -23.61
CA LYS A 204 5.76 -20.52 -23.21
C LYS A 204 6.08 -19.73 -21.95
N VAL A 205 5.69 -18.46 -21.93
CA VAL A 205 5.57 -17.62 -20.73
C VAL A 205 4.14 -17.08 -20.69
N GLN A 206 3.52 -17.13 -19.52
CA GLN A 206 2.17 -16.61 -19.30
C GLN A 206 2.25 -15.46 -18.29
N VAL A 207 1.55 -14.37 -18.58
CA VAL A 207 1.49 -13.18 -17.72
C VAL A 207 0.04 -12.88 -17.41
N GLU A 208 -0.27 -12.68 -16.13
CA GLU A 208 -1.59 -12.30 -15.66
C GLU A 208 -1.45 -11.05 -14.78
N PHE A 209 -2.30 -10.04 -15.02
CA PHE A 209 -2.34 -8.81 -14.21
C PHE A 209 -3.66 -8.75 -13.46
N ASN A 210 -3.56 -8.35 -12.18
CA ASN A 210 -4.74 -8.10 -11.34
C ASN A 210 -4.64 -6.71 -10.71
N GLN A 211 -5.74 -5.97 -10.72
CA GLN A 211 -5.87 -4.71 -10.00
C GLN A 211 -6.09 -5.02 -8.51
N GLN A 212 -5.42 -4.27 -7.65
CA GLN A 212 -5.61 -4.34 -6.20
C GLN A 212 -6.45 -3.16 -5.70
N TYR A 213 -6.03 -1.93 -6.01
CA TYR A 213 -6.78 -0.69 -5.74
C TYR A 213 -6.33 0.44 -6.68
N LEU A 214 -7.10 1.52 -6.71
CA LEU A 214 -6.83 2.70 -7.52
C LEU A 214 -6.48 3.91 -6.64
N ASN A 215 -5.81 4.88 -7.24
CA ASN A 215 -5.52 6.16 -6.63
C ASN A 215 -6.82 6.90 -6.28
N MET A 216 -6.98 7.31 -5.02
CA MET A 216 -8.16 8.00 -4.53
C MET A 216 -8.28 9.45 -5.02
N LYS A 217 -7.19 10.02 -5.56
CA LYS A 217 -7.11 11.44 -5.92
C LYS A 217 -8.23 11.90 -6.84
N GLU A 218 -8.50 11.18 -7.92
CA GLU A 218 -9.51 11.58 -8.91
C GLU A 218 -10.91 11.73 -8.28
N THR A 219 -11.25 10.83 -7.36
CA THR A 219 -12.54 10.89 -6.66
C THR A 219 -12.55 12.03 -5.62
N LEU A 220 -11.46 12.25 -4.92
CA LEU A 220 -11.34 13.33 -3.94
C LEU A 220 -11.31 14.70 -4.62
N ASP A 221 -10.67 14.85 -5.77
CA ASP A 221 -10.67 16.09 -6.56
C ASP A 221 -12.10 16.47 -7.04
N LYS A 222 -12.96 15.47 -7.30
CA LYS A 222 -14.39 15.67 -7.61
C LYS A 222 -15.22 15.98 -6.36
N ASN A 223 -14.68 15.78 -5.17
CA ASN A 223 -15.34 16.00 -3.88
C ASN A 223 -14.50 16.89 -2.94
N PRO A 224 -14.11 18.12 -3.38
CA PRO A 224 -13.17 18.97 -2.65
C PRO A 224 -13.63 19.34 -1.23
N GLN A 225 -14.95 19.36 -1.00
CA GLN A 225 -15.53 19.68 0.31
C GLN A 225 -15.09 18.72 1.42
N VAL A 226 -14.66 17.49 1.08
CA VAL A 226 -14.17 16.51 2.06
C VAL A 226 -12.83 16.97 2.64
N LEU A 227 -11.90 17.36 1.75
CA LEU A 227 -10.57 17.85 2.14
C LEU A 227 -10.64 19.23 2.78
N GLU A 228 -11.54 20.11 2.31
CA GLU A 228 -11.74 21.44 2.90
C GLU A 228 -12.22 21.34 4.36
N LYS A 229 -13.18 20.44 4.65
CA LYS A 229 -13.62 20.16 6.02
C LYS A 229 -12.49 19.67 6.91
N LEU A 230 -11.67 18.77 6.39
CA LEU A 230 -10.52 18.22 7.12
C LEU A 230 -9.48 19.31 7.41
N LYS A 231 -9.11 20.13 6.42
CA LYS A 231 -8.22 21.29 6.59
C LYS A 231 -8.75 22.28 7.64
N HIS A 232 -10.05 22.51 7.64
CA HIS A 232 -10.67 23.37 8.63
C HIS A 232 -10.62 22.76 10.05
N ALA A 233 -10.87 21.46 10.17
CA ALA A 233 -10.76 20.75 11.44
C ALA A 233 -9.33 20.80 12.01
N TYR A 234 -8.31 20.59 11.18
CA TYR A 234 -6.90 20.70 11.60
C TYR A 234 -6.57 22.08 12.11
N LYS A 235 -6.99 23.14 11.39
CA LYS A 235 -6.78 24.53 11.84
C LYS A 235 -7.45 24.81 13.18
N ASN A 236 -8.67 24.30 13.39
CA ASN A 236 -9.38 24.47 14.65
C ASN A 236 -8.69 23.74 15.82
N ALA A 237 -8.00 22.64 15.53
CA ALA A 237 -7.19 21.90 16.48
C ALA A 237 -5.77 22.48 16.66
N ASN A 238 -5.44 23.63 16.03
CA ASN A 238 -4.09 24.19 15.95
C ASN A 238 -3.05 23.25 15.34
N VAL A 239 -3.47 22.38 14.43
CA VAL A 239 -2.62 21.50 13.65
C VAL A 239 -2.45 22.08 12.24
N THR A 240 -1.22 22.16 11.77
CA THR A 240 -0.94 22.60 10.39
C THR A 240 -1.19 21.45 9.42
N PRO A 241 -2.11 21.58 8.44
CA PRO A 241 -2.33 20.54 7.45
C PRO A 241 -1.10 20.36 6.53
N ILE A 242 -0.69 19.12 6.35
CA ILE A 242 0.42 18.72 5.48
C ILE A 242 -0.13 17.71 4.48
N GLU A 243 -0.31 18.12 3.23
CA GLU A 243 -0.73 17.18 2.18
C GLU A 243 0.45 16.30 1.78
N LYS A 244 0.26 14.98 1.83
CA LYS A 244 1.28 13.99 1.52
C LYS A 244 0.68 12.83 0.73
N PRO A 245 1.32 12.37 -0.35
CA PRO A 245 0.90 11.17 -1.04
C PRO A 245 1.38 9.92 -0.29
N ILE A 246 0.59 8.85 -0.37
CA ILE A 246 0.96 7.53 0.16
C ILE A 246 1.59 6.70 -0.97
N ARG A 247 2.79 6.14 -0.75
CA ARG A 247 3.43 5.16 -1.65
C ARG A 247 2.91 3.73 -1.41
N GLY A 248 1.67 3.60 -1.04
CA GLY A 248 0.91 2.39 -0.75
C GLY A 248 -0.57 2.67 -0.92
N GLY A 249 -1.41 1.92 -0.23
CA GLY A 249 -2.86 2.13 -0.14
C GLY A 249 -3.30 1.99 1.31
N THR A 250 -4.55 2.33 1.56
CA THR A 250 -5.24 2.17 2.84
C THR A 250 -6.66 1.66 2.56
N ASP A 251 -7.38 1.26 3.59
CA ASP A 251 -8.81 1.00 3.48
C ASP A 251 -9.59 2.19 2.88
N GLY A 252 -9.09 3.42 3.10
CA GLY A 252 -9.64 4.64 2.49
C GLY A 252 -9.55 4.65 0.97
N SER A 253 -8.47 4.13 0.39
CA SER A 253 -8.32 3.98 -1.06
C SER A 253 -9.41 3.06 -1.63
N ARG A 254 -9.63 1.94 -0.96
CA ARG A 254 -10.61 0.93 -1.35
C ARG A 254 -12.04 1.44 -1.20
N LEU A 255 -12.34 2.10 -0.08
CA LEU A 255 -13.67 2.68 0.16
C LEU A 255 -13.97 3.82 -0.83
N THR A 256 -12.95 4.60 -1.20
CA THR A 256 -13.06 5.64 -2.24
C THR A 256 -13.39 5.04 -3.61
N GLU A 257 -12.75 3.93 -3.99
CA GLU A 257 -13.06 3.17 -5.21
C GLU A 257 -14.51 2.65 -5.21
N MET A 258 -15.01 2.26 -4.03
CA MET A 258 -16.39 1.81 -3.83
C MET A 258 -17.42 2.96 -3.82
N GLY A 259 -16.99 4.20 -3.99
CA GLY A 259 -17.84 5.37 -4.17
C GLY A 259 -18.00 6.27 -2.94
N ILE A 260 -17.29 6.02 -1.85
CA ILE A 260 -17.28 6.86 -0.65
C ILE A 260 -15.93 7.56 -0.54
N PRO A 261 -15.81 8.84 -0.92
CA PRO A 261 -14.56 9.60 -0.84
C PRO A 261 -13.97 9.57 0.58
N THR A 262 -12.77 8.99 0.73
CA THR A 262 -12.20 8.70 2.05
C THR A 262 -10.69 9.00 2.07
N PRO A 263 -10.28 10.23 2.43
CA PRO A 263 -8.89 10.54 2.67
C PRO A 263 -8.43 9.94 4.01
N ASN A 264 -7.12 9.74 4.14
CA ASN A 264 -6.51 9.24 5.35
C ASN A 264 -5.96 10.38 6.22
N ILE A 265 -6.08 10.24 7.54
CA ILE A 265 -5.60 11.22 8.53
C ILE A 265 -4.61 10.56 9.49
N PHE A 266 -3.71 11.37 10.03
CA PHE A 266 -2.63 10.92 10.90
C PHE A 266 -3.10 10.30 12.22
N THR A 267 -2.29 9.39 12.76
CA THR A 267 -2.38 8.84 14.13
C THR A 267 -1.21 9.27 15.01
N GLY A 268 -0.13 9.76 14.45
CA GLY A 268 1.11 10.12 15.13
C GLY A 268 2.04 8.93 15.41
N GLY A 269 1.77 7.77 14.81
CA GLY A 269 2.60 6.58 14.95
C GLY A 269 3.93 6.66 14.18
N HIS A 270 4.99 6.05 14.73
CA HIS A 270 6.30 5.92 14.09
C HIS A 270 6.91 4.57 14.41
N ASN A 271 7.50 3.89 13.39
CA ASN A 271 8.34 2.68 13.47
C ASN A 271 7.85 1.60 14.44
#